data_d0764a6c3d8525736d9d15e24451c4a8
#
_entry.id   d0764a6c3d8525736d9d15e24451c4a8
#
_cell.length_a   1.000
_cell.length_b   1.000
_cell.length_c   1.000
_cell.angle_alpha   90.00
_cell.angle_beta   90.00
_cell.angle_gamma   90.00
#
_symmetry.space_group_name_H-M   'P 1'
#
loop_
_entity.id
_entity.type
_entity.pdbx_description
1 polymer ?
#
loop_
_entity_poly.entity_id
_entity_poly.type
_entity_poly.pdbx_seq_one_letter_code
_entity_poly.pdbx_strand_id
1 'polypeptide(L)'
;MKKEYRKGGVGAMMDEYERAAEVLKSIIEHVSEEDFSRIVDSETKDEDCRSIQTIMYHVVRAGYGYADYIREYYGVSSAKPEIVQVQCHEATEKVDAMLVYTAQTLEGKWDMSDEDIQAVSITTRWQATYDLEQLLEHAIVHILRHRRQIERFLLKMAE
;
A
#
# COMPACT_ATOMS: atom_id res chain seq x y z
N MET A 1 -5.49 -23.17 9.86
CA MET A 1 -6.17 -23.14 8.53
C MET A 1 -5.12 -23.27 7.44
N LYS A 2 -5.40 -24.03 6.39
CA LYS A 2 -4.52 -24.12 5.23
C LYS A 2 -4.62 -22.81 4.46
N LYS A 3 -3.51 -22.13 4.21
CA LYS A 3 -3.51 -20.90 3.41
C LYS A 3 -3.93 -21.24 1.97
N GLU A 4 -5.00 -20.64 1.49
CA GLU A 4 -5.41 -20.76 0.10
C GLU A 4 -4.84 -19.57 -0.68
N TYR A 5 -4.20 -19.86 -1.80
CA TYR A 5 -3.68 -18.85 -2.70
C TYR A 5 -4.71 -18.53 -3.80
N ARG A 6 -4.78 -17.25 -4.19
CA ARG A 6 -5.57 -16.82 -5.34
C ARG A 6 -5.00 -17.42 -6.62
N LYS A 7 -5.85 -17.58 -7.63
CA LYS A 7 -5.43 -18.07 -8.95
C LYS A 7 -4.76 -16.97 -9.78
N GLY A 8 -3.90 -17.40 -10.71
CA GLY A 8 -3.35 -16.53 -11.76
C GLY A 8 -2.34 -15.49 -11.30
N GLY A 9 -1.83 -14.72 -12.25
CA GLY A 9 -0.80 -13.70 -12.01
C GLY A 9 -1.26 -12.56 -11.13
N VAL A 10 -2.45 -12.02 -11.40
CA VAL A 10 -3.04 -10.95 -10.58
C VAL A 10 -3.31 -11.43 -9.16
N GLY A 11 -3.80 -12.68 -9.01
CA GLY A 11 -4.00 -13.29 -7.69
C GLY A 11 -2.70 -13.43 -6.91
N ALA A 12 -1.63 -13.88 -7.57
CA ALA A 12 -0.31 -13.98 -6.97
C ALA A 12 0.22 -12.61 -6.50
N MET A 13 0.04 -11.57 -7.29
CA MET A 13 0.44 -10.20 -6.93
C MET A 13 -0.34 -9.70 -5.71
N MET A 14 -1.65 -9.96 -5.62
CA MET A 14 -2.44 -9.57 -4.45
C MET A 14 -2.01 -10.34 -3.19
N ASP A 15 -1.71 -11.64 -3.30
CA ASP A 15 -1.21 -12.45 -2.19
C ASP A 15 0.15 -11.91 -1.67
N GLU A 16 1.04 -11.48 -2.54
CA GLU A 16 2.32 -10.87 -2.15
C GLU A 16 2.14 -9.44 -1.60
N TYR A 17 1.17 -8.68 -2.09
CA TYR A 17 0.83 -7.37 -1.53
C TYR A 17 0.35 -7.50 -0.07
N GLU A 18 -0.57 -8.43 0.18
CA GLU A 18 -1.01 -8.76 1.54
C GLU A 18 0.16 -9.23 2.42
N ARG A 19 1.05 -10.09 1.92
CA ARG A 19 2.22 -10.55 2.66
C ARG A 19 3.16 -9.41 3.02
N ALA A 20 3.44 -8.49 2.08
CA ALA A 20 4.27 -7.32 2.34
C ALA A 20 3.66 -6.43 3.42
N ALA A 21 2.34 -6.23 3.38
CA ALA A 21 1.60 -5.45 4.35
C ALA A 21 1.54 -6.12 5.73
N GLU A 22 1.43 -7.45 5.81
CA GLU A 22 1.48 -8.18 7.09
C GLU A 22 2.80 -7.93 7.84
N VAL A 23 3.93 -7.94 7.12
CA VAL A 23 5.24 -7.63 7.73
C VAL A 23 5.28 -6.18 8.23
N LEU A 24 4.74 -5.23 7.46
CA LEU A 24 4.63 -3.83 7.90
C LEU A 24 3.77 -3.72 9.15
N LYS A 25 2.58 -4.33 9.16
CA LYS A 25 1.65 -4.30 10.31
C LYS A 25 2.30 -4.87 11.57
N SER A 26 3.01 -6.00 11.45
CA SER A 26 3.69 -6.62 12.60
C SER A 26 4.75 -5.72 13.24
N ILE A 27 5.36 -4.83 12.47
CA ILE A 27 6.29 -3.81 13.01
C ILE A 27 5.48 -2.71 13.73
N ILE A 28 4.43 -2.21 13.10
CA ILE A 28 3.60 -1.12 13.63
C ILE A 28 2.93 -1.50 14.96
N GLU A 29 2.49 -2.74 15.12
CA GLU A 29 1.89 -3.24 16.37
C GLU A 29 2.78 -3.11 17.60
N HIS A 30 4.08 -2.98 17.42
CA HIS A 30 5.07 -2.85 18.50
C HIS A 30 5.56 -1.41 18.69
N VAL A 31 5.04 -0.44 17.94
CA VAL A 31 5.40 0.98 18.04
C VAL A 31 4.54 1.66 19.08
N SER A 32 5.16 2.40 20.01
CA SER A 32 4.42 3.22 20.97
C SER A 32 3.74 4.43 20.30
N GLU A 33 2.67 4.95 20.89
CA GLU A 33 2.02 6.17 20.39
C GLU A 33 2.98 7.36 20.29
N GLU A 34 3.91 7.47 21.27
CA GLU A 34 4.94 8.49 21.28
C GLU A 34 5.89 8.36 20.10
N ASP A 35 6.44 7.17 19.86
CA ASP A 35 7.36 6.93 18.76
C ASP A 35 6.67 7.00 17.40
N PHE A 36 5.40 6.61 17.32
CA PHE A 36 4.60 6.70 16.11
C PHE A 36 4.44 8.13 15.61
N SER A 37 4.21 9.09 16.51
CA SER A 37 4.00 10.50 16.16
C SER A 37 5.29 11.33 16.19
N ARG A 38 6.40 10.80 16.74
CA ARG A 38 7.68 11.51 16.85
C ARG A 38 8.22 11.93 15.50
N ILE A 39 8.61 13.18 15.35
CA ILE A 39 9.34 13.66 14.18
C ILE A 39 10.76 13.13 14.22
N VAL A 40 11.12 12.26 13.29
CA VAL A 40 12.45 11.62 13.19
C VAL A 40 13.31 12.28 12.14
N ASP A 41 12.70 12.76 11.06
CA ASP A 41 13.38 13.50 9.99
C ASP A 41 12.74 14.88 9.81
N SER A 42 13.31 15.88 10.48
CA SER A 42 12.88 17.27 10.37
C SER A 42 13.47 18.00 9.15
N GLU A 43 14.49 17.43 8.53
CA GLU A 43 15.22 18.05 7.42
C GLU A 43 14.61 17.68 6.05
N THR A 44 13.83 16.61 5.98
CA THR A 44 13.19 16.18 4.73
C THR A 44 12.21 17.25 4.22
N LYS A 45 12.23 17.46 2.89
CA LYS A 45 11.25 18.29 2.20
C LYS A 45 9.91 17.57 1.97
N ASP A 46 9.93 16.25 2.10
CA ASP A 46 8.74 15.42 1.96
C ASP A 46 8.04 15.27 3.32
N GLU A 47 6.92 15.98 3.47
CA GLU A 47 6.14 15.99 4.70
C GLU A 47 5.58 14.59 5.05
N ASP A 48 5.35 13.74 4.04
CA ASP A 48 4.91 12.37 4.23
C ASP A 48 6.00 11.45 4.81
N CYS A 49 7.25 11.93 4.94
CA CYS A 49 8.41 11.15 5.38
C CYS A 49 9.04 11.64 6.70
N ARG A 50 8.31 12.42 7.53
CA ARG A 50 8.86 13.02 8.77
C ARG A 50 8.73 12.13 10.00
N SER A 51 7.69 11.33 10.09
CA SER A 51 7.37 10.45 11.22
C SER A 51 6.80 9.13 10.73
N ILE A 52 6.70 8.13 11.60
CA ILE A 52 6.00 6.87 11.27
C ILE A 52 4.54 7.17 10.95
N GLN A 53 3.90 8.08 11.67
CA GLN A 53 2.52 8.50 11.42
C GLN A 53 2.31 9.05 10.01
N THR A 54 3.17 9.96 9.56
CA THR A 54 3.05 10.54 8.21
C THR A 54 3.35 9.50 7.13
N ILE A 55 4.30 8.60 7.37
CA ILE A 55 4.57 7.47 6.46
C ILE A 55 3.35 6.55 6.36
N MET A 56 2.72 6.17 7.47
CA MET A 56 1.54 5.30 7.46
C MET A 56 0.34 5.97 6.78
N TYR A 57 0.13 7.27 7.01
CA TYR A 57 -0.86 8.04 6.25
C TYR A 57 -0.60 7.99 4.74
N HIS A 58 0.66 8.20 4.33
CA HIS A 58 1.06 8.14 2.93
C HIS A 58 0.85 6.74 2.34
N VAL A 59 1.25 5.68 3.05
CA VAL A 59 1.08 4.28 2.62
C VAL A 59 -0.39 3.95 2.37
N VAL A 60 -1.27 4.26 3.30
CA VAL A 60 -2.72 3.98 3.18
C VAL A 60 -3.32 4.78 2.02
N ARG A 61 -3.04 6.07 1.95
CA ARG A 61 -3.54 6.96 0.89
C ARG A 61 -3.06 6.51 -0.50
N ALA A 62 -1.79 6.15 -0.62
CA ALA A 62 -1.21 5.68 -1.88
C ALA A 62 -1.84 4.35 -2.33
N GLY A 63 -2.04 3.40 -1.41
CA GLY A 63 -2.66 2.12 -1.72
C GLY A 63 -4.08 2.28 -2.28
N TYR A 64 -4.91 3.12 -1.68
CA TYR A 64 -6.21 3.48 -2.25
C TYR A 64 -6.07 4.15 -3.63
N GLY A 65 -5.07 4.99 -3.81
CA GLY A 65 -4.79 5.66 -5.09
C GLY A 65 -4.44 4.67 -6.20
N TYR A 66 -3.63 3.64 -5.92
CA TYR A 66 -3.32 2.60 -6.90
C TYR A 66 -4.56 1.80 -7.29
N ALA A 67 -5.40 1.44 -6.34
CA ALA A 67 -6.67 0.78 -6.62
C ALA A 67 -7.61 1.68 -7.44
N ASP A 68 -7.66 2.98 -7.15
CA ASP A 68 -8.47 3.93 -7.91
C ASP A 68 -8.02 4.08 -9.37
N TYR A 69 -6.71 4.05 -9.66
CA TYR A 69 -6.23 4.01 -11.03
C TYR A 69 -6.76 2.80 -11.81
N ILE A 70 -6.81 1.63 -11.16
CA ILE A 70 -7.36 0.41 -11.76
C ILE A 70 -8.88 0.57 -11.96
N ARG A 71 -9.60 1.10 -10.95
CA ARG A 71 -11.04 1.37 -11.06
C ARG A 71 -11.36 2.32 -12.20
N GLU A 72 -10.64 3.42 -12.29
CA GLU A 72 -10.81 4.41 -13.37
C GLU A 72 -10.60 3.78 -14.76
N TYR A 73 -9.56 2.97 -14.91
CA TYR A 73 -9.30 2.26 -16.17
C TYR A 73 -10.49 1.39 -16.59
N TYR A 74 -11.15 0.71 -15.64
CA TYR A 74 -12.32 -0.13 -15.89
C TYR A 74 -13.67 0.62 -15.80
N GLY A 75 -13.66 1.94 -15.69
CA GLY A 75 -14.88 2.75 -15.60
C GLY A 75 -15.68 2.56 -14.29
N VAL A 76 -15.01 2.16 -13.22
CA VAL A 76 -15.59 1.98 -11.90
C VAL A 76 -15.30 3.21 -11.03
N SER A 77 -16.31 3.78 -10.41
CA SER A 77 -16.15 4.95 -9.54
C SER A 77 -15.34 4.63 -8.29
N SER A 78 -14.57 5.61 -7.82
CA SER A 78 -13.92 5.53 -6.51
C SER A 78 -14.97 5.43 -5.40
N ALA A 79 -14.70 4.57 -4.43
CA ALA A 79 -15.48 4.41 -3.21
C ALA A 79 -14.57 4.43 -1.97
N LYS A 80 -13.34 4.97 -2.12
CA LYS A 80 -12.40 5.07 -1.00
C LYS A 80 -12.92 6.07 0.05
N PRO A 81 -12.66 5.80 1.33
CA PRO A 81 -12.94 6.76 2.39
C PRO A 81 -12.03 7.99 2.29
N GLU A 82 -12.45 9.10 2.88
CA GLU A 82 -11.56 10.21 3.15
C GLU A 82 -10.55 9.82 4.23
N ILE A 83 -9.27 9.98 3.94
CA ILE A 83 -8.18 9.72 4.89
C ILE A 83 -7.55 11.07 5.24
N VAL A 84 -7.80 11.54 6.45
CA VAL A 84 -7.24 12.82 6.95
C VAL A 84 -5.94 12.59 7.70
N GLN A 85 -5.92 11.62 8.58
CA GLN A 85 -4.77 11.23 9.40
C GLN A 85 -4.89 9.76 9.79
N VAL A 86 -3.77 9.13 10.11
CA VAL A 86 -3.73 7.76 10.66
C VAL A 86 -3.22 7.84 12.09
N GLN A 87 -4.00 7.30 13.05
CA GLN A 87 -3.59 7.19 14.44
C GLN A 87 -2.88 5.85 14.69
N CYS A 88 -2.03 5.78 15.71
CA CYS A 88 -1.27 4.58 16.03
C CYS A 88 -2.20 3.36 16.21
N HIS A 89 -3.25 3.51 17.03
CA HIS A 89 -4.18 2.43 17.37
C HIS A 89 -5.05 1.93 16.20
N GLU A 90 -5.17 2.68 15.11
CA GLU A 90 -5.96 2.32 13.93
C GLU A 90 -5.11 1.98 12.69
N ALA A 91 -3.78 2.12 12.79
CA ALA A 91 -2.90 2.05 11.64
C ALA A 91 -2.98 0.71 10.88
N THR A 92 -2.99 -0.41 11.62
CA THR A 92 -3.10 -1.75 11.03
C THR A 92 -4.49 -1.98 10.41
N GLU A 93 -5.56 -1.53 11.06
CA GLU A 93 -6.92 -1.60 10.53
C GLU A 93 -7.08 -0.80 9.24
N LYS A 94 -6.47 0.39 9.16
CA LYS A 94 -6.47 1.21 7.93
C LYS A 94 -5.74 0.53 6.78
N VAL A 95 -4.64 -0.17 7.05
CA VAL A 95 -3.95 -0.99 6.05
C VAL A 95 -4.84 -2.14 5.58
N ASP A 96 -5.50 -2.85 6.49
CA ASP A 96 -6.41 -3.95 6.15
C ASP A 96 -7.58 -3.47 5.29
N ALA A 97 -8.19 -2.35 5.64
CA ALA A 97 -9.29 -1.75 4.86
C ALA A 97 -8.84 -1.36 3.44
N MET A 98 -7.63 -0.83 3.29
CA MET A 98 -7.04 -0.52 1.99
C MET A 98 -6.78 -1.78 1.15
N LEU A 99 -6.29 -2.86 1.77
CA LEU A 99 -6.08 -4.14 1.08
C LEU A 99 -7.41 -4.77 0.64
N VAL A 100 -8.44 -4.72 1.49
CA VAL A 100 -9.80 -5.18 1.14
C VAL A 100 -10.33 -4.39 -0.06
N TYR A 101 -10.18 -3.08 -0.07
CA TYR A 101 -10.57 -2.22 -1.19
C TYR A 101 -9.83 -2.60 -2.49
N THR A 102 -8.54 -2.88 -2.40
CA THR A 102 -7.73 -3.32 -3.54
C THR A 102 -8.19 -4.69 -4.04
N ALA A 103 -8.42 -5.66 -3.14
CA ALA A 103 -8.93 -6.98 -3.50
C ALA A 103 -10.29 -6.91 -4.19
N GLN A 104 -11.22 -6.10 -3.67
CA GLN A 104 -12.52 -5.85 -4.31
C GLN A 104 -12.38 -5.23 -5.72
N THR A 105 -11.39 -4.36 -5.92
CA THR A 105 -11.09 -3.76 -7.21
C THR A 105 -10.62 -4.81 -8.23
N LEU A 106 -9.89 -5.81 -7.76
CA LEU A 106 -9.32 -6.89 -8.57
C LEU A 106 -10.24 -8.12 -8.70
N GLU A 107 -11.40 -8.12 -8.04
CA GLU A 107 -12.34 -9.23 -8.12
C GLU A 107 -12.75 -9.52 -9.56
N GLY A 108 -12.75 -10.82 -9.93
CA GLY A 108 -13.00 -11.26 -11.30
C GLY A 108 -11.83 -11.12 -12.27
N LYS A 109 -10.66 -10.63 -11.80
CA LYS A 109 -9.45 -10.42 -12.62
C LYS A 109 -8.26 -11.32 -12.23
N TRP A 110 -8.46 -12.22 -11.25
CA TRP A 110 -7.36 -13.00 -10.67
C TRP A 110 -6.55 -13.80 -11.67
N ASP A 111 -7.20 -14.44 -12.62
CA ASP A 111 -6.62 -15.33 -13.62
C ASP A 111 -6.64 -14.75 -15.05
N MET A 112 -6.56 -13.42 -15.16
CA MET A 112 -6.35 -12.76 -16.44
C MET A 112 -5.14 -13.35 -17.17
N SER A 113 -5.23 -13.47 -18.49
CA SER A 113 -4.10 -13.87 -19.33
C SER A 113 -3.00 -12.82 -19.30
N ASP A 114 -1.76 -13.23 -19.59
CA ASP A 114 -0.63 -12.30 -19.70
C ASP A 114 -0.89 -11.23 -20.77
N GLU A 115 -1.55 -11.61 -21.87
CA GLU A 115 -1.94 -10.70 -22.95
C GLU A 115 -2.92 -9.63 -22.44
N ASP A 116 -3.95 -10.01 -21.68
CA ASP A 116 -4.92 -9.08 -21.10
C ASP A 116 -4.29 -8.16 -20.06
N ILE A 117 -3.37 -8.68 -19.22
CA ILE A 117 -2.62 -7.89 -18.23
C ILE A 117 -1.77 -6.82 -18.93
N GLN A 118 -1.03 -7.19 -19.99
CA GLN A 118 -0.16 -6.30 -20.75
C GLN A 118 -0.94 -5.30 -21.62
N ALA A 119 -2.18 -5.60 -21.97
CA ALA A 119 -3.06 -4.68 -22.70
C ALA A 119 -3.57 -3.53 -21.85
N VAL A 120 -3.53 -3.63 -20.53
CA VAL A 120 -3.89 -2.54 -19.62
C VAL A 120 -2.84 -1.42 -19.73
N SER A 121 -3.30 -0.19 -19.88
CA SER A 121 -2.41 0.99 -19.95
C SER A 121 -2.93 2.09 -19.04
N ILE A 122 -2.27 2.27 -17.92
CA ILE A 122 -2.64 3.23 -16.87
C ILE A 122 -1.53 4.27 -16.76
N THR A 123 -1.86 5.53 -17.05
CA THR A 123 -0.93 6.65 -16.85
C THR A 123 -1.24 7.33 -15.52
N THR A 124 -0.25 7.37 -14.66
CA THR A 124 -0.35 7.95 -13.33
C THR A 124 -0.10 9.47 -13.34
N ARG A 125 -0.46 10.15 -12.24
CA ARG A 125 -0.22 11.60 -12.09
C ARG A 125 1.26 12.02 -12.16
N TRP A 126 2.19 11.10 -11.87
CA TRP A 126 3.64 11.32 -12.00
C TRP A 126 4.17 10.94 -13.39
N GLN A 127 3.27 10.82 -14.40
CA GLN A 127 3.56 10.64 -15.81
C GLN A 127 4.28 9.31 -16.15
N ALA A 128 4.14 8.30 -15.31
CA ALA A 128 4.55 6.93 -15.63
C ALA A 128 3.34 6.13 -16.14
N THR A 129 3.54 5.31 -17.16
CA THR A 129 2.54 4.41 -17.70
C THR A 129 2.87 2.98 -17.32
N TYR A 130 1.88 2.26 -16.80
CA TYR A 130 1.99 0.89 -16.30
C TYR A 130 0.96 -0.01 -16.95
N ASP A 131 1.31 -1.27 -17.17
CA ASP A 131 0.33 -2.32 -17.28
C ASP A 131 -0.19 -2.72 -15.88
N LEU A 132 -1.10 -3.68 -15.80
CA LEU A 132 -1.70 -4.05 -14.52
C LEU A 132 -0.69 -4.69 -13.56
N GLU A 133 0.19 -5.56 -14.05
CA GLU A 133 1.23 -6.20 -13.25
C GLU A 133 2.22 -5.17 -12.73
N GLN A 134 2.73 -4.31 -13.60
CA GLN A 134 3.67 -3.25 -13.24
C GLN A 134 3.10 -2.30 -12.17
N LEU A 135 1.81 -1.96 -12.23
CA LEU A 135 1.19 -1.11 -11.21
C LEU A 135 1.09 -1.83 -9.86
N LEU A 136 0.74 -3.12 -9.86
CA LEU A 136 0.70 -3.92 -8.63
C LEU A 136 2.11 -4.15 -8.05
N GLU A 137 3.11 -4.40 -8.88
CA GLU A 137 4.52 -4.46 -8.46
C GLU A 137 4.96 -3.14 -7.81
N HIS A 138 4.58 -2.00 -8.41
CA HIS A 138 4.84 -0.69 -7.83
C HIS A 138 4.20 -0.54 -6.44
N ALA A 139 2.95 -0.97 -6.29
CA ALA A 139 2.24 -0.93 -5.02
C ALA A 139 2.91 -1.81 -3.94
N ILE A 140 3.35 -3.02 -4.30
CA ILE A 140 4.07 -3.92 -3.39
C ILE A 140 5.41 -3.31 -2.96
N VAL A 141 6.20 -2.82 -3.92
CA VAL A 141 7.51 -2.22 -3.65
C VAL A 141 7.37 -0.95 -2.81
N HIS A 142 6.28 -0.20 -2.96
CA HIS A 142 5.96 0.95 -2.13
C HIS A 142 5.83 0.56 -0.65
N ILE A 143 5.12 -0.53 -0.33
CA ILE A 143 5.06 -1.08 1.04
C ILE A 143 6.46 -1.45 1.55
N LEU A 144 7.24 -2.19 0.75
CA LEU A 144 8.58 -2.64 1.14
C LEU A 144 9.54 -1.48 1.44
N ARG A 145 9.49 -0.42 0.63
CA ARG A 145 10.31 0.78 0.81
C ARG A 145 9.95 1.53 2.10
N HIS A 146 8.68 1.71 2.36
CA HIS A 146 8.22 2.42 3.56
C HIS A 146 8.39 1.59 4.82
N ARG A 147 8.23 0.27 4.76
CA ARG A 147 8.61 -0.62 5.86
C ARG A 147 10.08 -0.43 6.24
N ARG A 148 10.98 -0.48 5.26
CA ARG A 148 12.42 -0.24 5.48
C ARG A 148 12.70 1.14 6.07
N GLN A 149 11.98 2.17 5.64
CA GLN A 149 12.11 3.52 6.18
C GLN A 149 11.70 3.59 7.66
N ILE A 150 10.59 2.94 8.01
CA ILE A 150 10.12 2.85 9.41
C ILE A 150 11.13 2.09 10.27
N GLU A 151 11.65 0.95 9.80
CA GLU A 151 12.69 0.19 10.50
C GLU A 151 13.92 1.07 10.81
N ARG A 152 14.35 1.90 9.86
CA ARG A 152 15.45 2.84 10.05
C ARG A 152 15.11 3.94 11.07
N PHE A 153 13.87 4.41 11.09
CA PHE A 153 13.42 5.37 12.09
C PHE A 153 13.45 4.78 13.50
N LEU A 154 12.97 3.55 13.66
CA LEU A 154 13.01 2.84 14.95
C LEU A 154 14.45 2.64 15.45
N LEU A 155 15.38 2.27 14.58
CA LEU A 155 16.80 2.16 14.92
C LEU A 155 17.38 3.51 15.39
N LYS A 156 17.07 4.59 14.67
CA LYS A 156 17.53 5.95 15.02
C LYS A 156 16.94 6.46 16.34
N MET A 157 15.72 6.06 16.68
CA MET A 157 15.09 6.44 17.94
C MET A 157 15.62 5.63 19.14
N ALA A 158 16.23 4.47 18.90
CA ALA A 158 16.82 3.62 19.93
C ALA A 158 18.26 4.02 20.32
N GLU A 159 18.89 4.93 19.56
CA GLU A 159 20.22 5.51 19.87
C GLU A 159 20.14 6.59 20.93
#